data_f8b931b8ee3566791d3daca3c475323a
#
_entry.id   f8b931b8ee3566791d3daca3c475323a
#
_cell.length_a   1.000
_cell.length_b   1.000
_cell.length_c   1.000
_cell.angle_alpha   90.00
_cell.angle_beta   90.00
_cell.angle_gamma   90.00
#
_symmetry.space_group_name_H-M   'P 1'
#
loop_
_entity.id
_entity.type
_entity.pdbx_description
1 polymer ?
#
loop_
_entity_poly.entity_id
_entity_poly.type
_entity_poly.pdbx_seq_one_letter_code
_entity_poly.pdbx_strand_id
1 'polypeptide(L)'
;MKKKTILSFLLFLLGTLCMEAQMKWVNPLEQPLPVVRGRAWHPELQGTYARLPLKAKEKVTKAVWELSRQSAGLSIAFYSDSPEIKVRYVVNGSRSMAHMPATGVSGVDLYATDRNGRSRWCAAKYSLGDTLVYTYRGITYEDGSDKGYEYSLFLPLYNSVSFLEIGIKEDASIDFIPVSAEKPLVVYGTSIAQGACASRPGMAWTNIIGRDLQHPVVNLGFSGSGKLEKELFELLAETDARLYVIDCMPNMIAADTAVIVERMLAGVKILRARNAAPILLVEHSGYTNEYTSDRTASSYKAANRRLREVYDTLMQQQVSDIHYLTKEEIGLSMDAMVEGVHPSDLGMQQCADSYARKIREILKEDQGKVTTCVPRKQKRDPYDWQARHEEVLKLNRDVPPETVLIGNSIIHYWAGEPLADKQRGKRAWDRLFAGRKVRNMGFGWDKIENALWRIYHGELDGYKAEDIFMSIGTNNLQFNTDREIVEGILFVAKAVRERQPSAKLHVIGILPRRGQEQRISHINSELQKELLNTGAVYVDLAPFLVKEDGRIDPSLFSAGL
;
A
#
# COMPACT_ATOMS: atom_id res chain seq x y z
N MET A 1 66.25 -5.59 -25.40
CA MET A 1 65.28 -6.03 -24.36
C MET A 1 64.32 -4.95 -23.85
N LYS A 2 64.61 -3.65 -23.93
CA LYS A 2 63.75 -2.57 -23.38
C LYS A 2 62.49 -2.23 -24.20
N LYS A 3 62.38 -2.54 -25.50
CA LYS A 3 61.20 -2.25 -26.33
C LYS A 3 60.06 -3.29 -26.21
N LYS A 4 60.33 -4.56 -25.87
CA LYS A 4 59.30 -5.59 -25.69
C LYS A 4 58.54 -5.45 -24.36
N THR A 5 59.20 -4.96 -23.31
CA THR A 5 58.61 -4.76 -21.99
C THR A 5 57.61 -3.59 -21.94
N ILE A 6 57.84 -2.54 -22.72
CA ILE A 6 56.96 -1.38 -22.79
C ILE A 6 55.66 -1.73 -23.56
N LEU A 7 55.76 -2.58 -24.59
CA LEU A 7 54.57 -2.99 -25.37
C LEU A 7 53.65 -3.92 -24.57
N SER A 8 54.21 -4.80 -23.69
CA SER A 8 53.42 -5.64 -22.79
C SER A 8 52.75 -4.83 -21.67
N PHE A 9 53.37 -3.75 -21.21
CA PHE A 9 52.76 -2.87 -20.20
C PHE A 9 51.65 -2.00 -20.77
N LEU A 10 51.78 -1.55 -22.04
CA LEU A 10 50.68 -0.82 -22.73
C LEU A 10 49.49 -1.75 -23.06
N LEU A 11 49.74 -3.01 -23.42
CA LEU A 11 48.67 -3.99 -23.64
C LEU A 11 47.97 -4.39 -22.33
N PHE A 12 48.66 -4.36 -21.20
CA PHE A 12 48.05 -4.59 -19.88
C PHE A 12 47.26 -3.37 -19.37
N LEU A 13 47.69 -2.14 -19.71
CA LEU A 13 46.95 -0.91 -19.40
C LEU A 13 45.70 -0.72 -20.30
N LEU A 14 45.69 -1.23 -21.52
CA LEU A 14 44.53 -1.22 -22.41
C LEU A 14 43.53 -2.33 -22.08
N GLY A 15 43.92 -3.38 -21.35
CA GLY A 15 43.03 -4.45 -20.89
C GLY A 15 42.26 -4.13 -19.62
N THR A 16 42.54 -3.01 -18.95
CA THR A 16 41.77 -2.48 -17.81
C THR A 16 40.84 -1.33 -18.21
N LEU A 17 40.49 -1.17 -19.48
CA LEU A 17 39.26 -0.52 -19.86
C LEU A 17 38.16 -1.35 -19.22
N CYS A 18 37.63 -0.86 -18.08
CA CYS A 18 36.45 -1.40 -17.46
C CYS A 18 35.41 -1.62 -18.56
N MET A 19 35.19 -2.85 -18.96
CA MET A 19 33.97 -3.21 -19.66
C MET A 19 32.84 -2.79 -18.69
N GLU A 20 32.29 -1.61 -18.92
CA GLU A 20 31.04 -1.22 -18.25
C GLU A 20 30.08 -2.34 -18.62
N ALA A 21 29.74 -3.18 -17.62
CA ALA A 21 28.93 -4.36 -17.90
C ALA A 21 27.67 -3.89 -18.61
N GLN A 22 27.41 -4.52 -19.75
CA GLN A 22 26.31 -4.16 -20.65
C GLN A 22 25.02 -4.12 -19.85
N MET A 23 24.20 -3.09 -20.06
CA MET A 23 22.93 -2.87 -19.36
C MET A 23 21.79 -3.19 -20.32
N LYS A 24 20.84 -3.99 -19.83
CA LYS A 24 19.54 -4.18 -20.46
C LYS A 24 18.59 -3.07 -20.00
N TRP A 25 18.03 -2.33 -20.94
CA TRP A 25 17.10 -1.23 -20.68
C TRP A 25 15.67 -1.63 -20.97
N VAL A 26 14.75 -1.31 -20.07
CA VAL A 26 13.33 -1.65 -20.19
C VAL A 26 12.48 -0.42 -19.91
N ASN A 27 11.52 -0.15 -20.80
CA ASN A 27 10.54 0.92 -20.66
C ASN A 27 9.30 0.40 -19.93
N PRO A 28 8.92 0.97 -18.76
CA PRO A 28 7.71 0.55 -18.04
C PRO A 28 6.41 0.77 -18.80
N LEU A 29 6.34 1.77 -19.67
CA LEU A 29 5.13 2.07 -20.45
C LEU A 29 4.87 1.07 -21.61
N GLU A 30 5.86 0.25 -21.96
CA GLU A 30 5.76 -0.78 -23.00
C GLU A 30 5.32 -2.14 -22.45
N GLN A 31 5.02 -2.22 -21.15
CA GLN A 31 4.56 -3.46 -20.55
C GLN A 31 3.12 -3.79 -20.98
N PRO A 32 2.79 -5.09 -21.14
CA PRO A 32 1.46 -5.52 -21.62
C PRO A 32 0.33 -5.19 -20.62
N LEU A 33 0.65 -5.07 -19.33
CA LEU A 33 -0.27 -4.67 -18.28
C LEU A 33 0.15 -3.31 -17.70
N PRO A 34 -0.79 -2.50 -17.20
CA PRO A 34 -0.47 -1.25 -16.53
C PRO A 34 0.42 -1.48 -15.31
N VAL A 35 1.57 -0.79 -15.24
CA VAL A 35 2.55 -0.90 -14.14
C VAL A 35 2.81 0.42 -13.41
N VAL A 36 2.28 1.53 -13.92
CA VAL A 36 2.40 2.84 -13.26
C VAL A 36 1.30 2.97 -12.21
N ARG A 37 1.69 2.95 -10.94
CA ARG A 37 0.84 3.06 -9.75
C ARG A 37 0.59 4.53 -9.38
N GLY A 38 -0.38 4.79 -8.50
CA GLY A 38 -0.65 6.12 -7.95
C GLY A 38 -1.61 6.97 -8.77
N ARG A 39 -2.36 6.39 -9.69
CA ARG A 39 -3.38 7.04 -10.52
C ARG A 39 -4.66 6.21 -10.62
N ALA A 40 -5.81 6.86 -10.87
CA ALA A 40 -7.10 6.20 -10.88
C ALA A 40 -7.55 5.72 -12.28
N TRP A 41 -7.25 6.46 -13.33
CA TRP A 41 -7.78 6.20 -14.69
C TRP A 41 -6.76 5.42 -15.53
N HIS A 42 -6.41 4.20 -15.12
CA HIS A 42 -5.35 3.41 -15.76
C HIS A 42 -5.52 3.22 -17.27
N PRO A 43 -6.68 2.84 -17.82
CA PRO A 43 -6.84 2.67 -19.26
C PRO A 43 -6.64 3.97 -20.05
N GLU A 44 -7.18 5.09 -19.54
CA GLU A 44 -7.13 6.40 -20.19
C GLU A 44 -5.75 7.06 -20.11
N LEU A 45 -4.91 6.63 -19.17
CA LEU A 45 -3.57 7.17 -18.91
C LEU A 45 -2.45 6.25 -19.43
N GLN A 46 -2.79 5.19 -20.16
CA GLN A 46 -1.79 4.30 -20.74
C GLN A 46 -0.81 5.09 -21.62
N GLY A 47 0.47 4.75 -21.56
CA GLY A 47 1.52 5.45 -22.30
C GLY A 47 1.94 6.80 -21.74
N THR A 48 1.49 7.21 -20.56
CA THR A 48 1.86 8.49 -19.94
C THR A 48 2.24 8.35 -18.47
N TYR A 49 2.95 9.37 -17.93
CA TYR A 49 3.19 9.54 -16.50
C TYR A 49 2.36 10.70 -15.92
N ALA A 50 1.13 10.85 -16.40
CA ALA A 50 0.21 11.89 -15.98
C ALA A 50 -0.77 11.39 -14.92
N ARG A 51 -1.41 12.33 -14.19
CA ARG A 51 -2.34 12.04 -13.08
C ARG A 51 -3.81 12.17 -13.45
N LEU A 52 -4.17 13.06 -14.39
CA LEU A 52 -5.54 13.21 -14.88
C LEU A 52 -5.67 12.78 -16.34
N PRO A 53 -6.79 12.13 -16.72
CA PRO A 53 -7.07 11.69 -18.08
C PRO A 53 -7.36 12.87 -19.02
N LEU A 54 -7.26 12.66 -20.33
CA LEU A 54 -7.44 13.71 -21.33
C LEU A 54 -8.82 14.39 -21.27
N LYS A 55 -9.86 13.65 -20.90
CA LYS A 55 -11.24 14.18 -20.73
C LYS A 55 -11.33 15.27 -19.66
N ALA A 56 -10.36 15.38 -18.75
CA ALA A 56 -10.33 16.42 -17.73
C ALA A 56 -9.87 17.78 -18.28
N LYS A 57 -9.16 17.81 -19.43
CA LYS A 57 -8.52 19.00 -19.97
C LYS A 57 -9.46 20.19 -20.14
N GLU A 58 -10.64 19.94 -20.68
CA GLU A 58 -11.64 20.98 -20.96
C GLU A 58 -12.55 21.29 -19.74
N LYS A 59 -12.42 20.50 -18.66
CA LYS A 59 -13.26 20.63 -17.46
C LYS A 59 -12.56 21.39 -16.33
N VAL A 60 -11.30 21.05 -16.08
CA VAL A 60 -10.54 21.63 -14.97
C VAL A 60 -9.84 22.94 -15.39
N THR A 61 -9.44 23.75 -14.42
CA THR A 61 -8.67 24.96 -14.71
C THR A 61 -7.36 24.63 -15.42
N LYS A 62 -6.85 25.57 -16.22
CA LYS A 62 -5.54 25.42 -16.91
C LYS A 62 -4.42 25.06 -15.92
N ALA A 63 -4.40 25.69 -14.73
CA ALA A 63 -3.39 25.41 -13.71
C ALA A 63 -3.47 23.95 -13.20
N VAL A 64 -4.67 23.45 -12.89
CA VAL A 64 -4.88 22.05 -12.50
C VAL A 64 -4.45 21.11 -13.62
N TRP A 65 -4.80 21.43 -14.85
CA TRP A 65 -4.40 20.61 -16.00
C TRP A 65 -2.87 20.52 -16.14
N GLU A 66 -2.16 21.65 -16.08
CA GLU A 66 -0.70 21.69 -16.19
C GLU A 66 -0.04 20.92 -15.02
N LEU A 67 -0.49 21.13 -13.79
CA LEU A 67 -0.03 20.40 -12.62
C LEU A 67 -0.32 18.90 -12.69
N SER A 68 -1.41 18.50 -13.33
CA SER A 68 -1.76 17.10 -13.50
C SER A 68 -0.80 16.32 -14.42
N ARG A 69 0.02 17.02 -15.21
CA ARG A 69 1.08 16.41 -16.05
C ARG A 69 2.33 16.07 -15.25
N GLN A 70 2.49 16.65 -14.05
CA GLN A 70 3.56 16.29 -13.13
C GLN A 70 3.24 14.96 -12.45
N SER A 71 4.28 14.19 -12.14
CA SER A 71 4.18 12.78 -11.74
C SER A 71 4.14 12.54 -10.22
N ALA A 72 3.73 13.56 -9.43
CA ALA A 72 3.61 13.43 -7.97
C ALA A 72 2.76 12.22 -7.56
N GLY A 73 3.28 11.40 -6.63
CA GLY A 73 2.59 10.20 -6.14
C GLY A 73 2.64 9.00 -7.07
N LEU A 74 3.14 9.14 -8.30
CA LEU A 74 3.29 8.01 -9.20
C LEU A 74 4.51 7.16 -8.82
N SER A 75 4.39 5.86 -8.98
CA SER A 75 5.48 4.91 -8.78
C SER A 75 5.41 3.73 -9.74
N ILE A 76 6.54 3.03 -9.88
CA ILE A 76 6.66 1.80 -10.68
C ILE A 76 7.19 0.72 -9.75
N ALA A 77 6.50 -0.42 -9.70
CA ALA A 77 6.95 -1.56 -8.90
C ALA A 77 7.44 -2.70 -9.79
N PHE A 78 8.53 -3.33 -9.37
CA PHE A 78 9.13 -4.45 -10.09
C PHE A 78 9.98 -5.32 -9.16
N TYR A 79 10.16 -6.58 -9.52
CA TYR A 79 11.19 -7.46 -8.94
C TYR A 79 12.46 -7.39 -9.78
N SER A 80 13.62 -7.41 -9.13
CA SER A 80 14.90 -7.59 -9.82
C SER A 80 15.93 -8.21 -8.89
N ASP A 81 16.79 -9.06 -9.45
CA ASP A 81 17.97 -9.64 -8.81
C ASP A 81 19.27 -8.93 -9.23
N SER A 82 19.16 -7.81 -9.94
CA SER A 82 20.31 -7.05 -10.39
C SER A 82 21.07 -6.40 -9.22
N PRO A 83 22.40 -6.55 -9.12
CA PRO A 83 23.23 -5.87 -8.12
C PRO A 83 23.42 -4.37 -8.43
N GLU A 84 23.03 -3.92 -9.61
CA GLU A 84 23.04 -2.53 -10.04
C GLU A 84 21.78 -2.23 -10.82
N ILE A 85 21.08 -1.16 -10.42
CA ILE A 85 19.91 -0.62 -11.13
C ILE A 85 20.24 0.80 -11.55
N LYS A 86 19.99 1.13 -12.82
CA LYS A 86 20.06 2.51 -13.35
C LYS A 86 18.68 2.96 -13.79
N VAL A 87 18.36 4.22 -13.56
CA VAL A 87 17.15 4.86 -14.08
C VAL A 87 17.57 6.05 -14.91
N ARG A 88 17.20 6.09 -16.19
CA ARG A 88 17.41 7.26 -17.06
C ARG A 88 16.07 7.80 -17.52
N TYR A 89 15.92 9.12 -17.45
CA TYR A 89 14.65 9.76 -17.76
C TYR A 89 14.82 11.23 -18.14
N VAL A 90 13.78 11.78 -18.77
CA VAL A 90 13.72 13.18 -19.21
C VAL A 90 12.53 13.86 -18.55
N VAL A 91 12.75 15.08 -18.03
CA VAL A 91 11.73 15.94 -17.44
C VAL A 91 11.60 17.24 -18.23
N ASN A 92 10.42 17.86 -18.20
CA ASN A 92 10.09 18.99 -19.09
C ASN A 92 10.11 20.37 -18.38
N GLY A 93 10.29 20.44 -17.06
CA GLY A 93 10.24 21.67 -16.27
C GLY A 93 11.58 22.06 -15.67
N SER A 94 11.58 23.14 -14.85
CA SER A 94 12.72 23.52 -14.02
C SER A 94 13.11 22.39 -13.08
N ARG A 95 14.40 22.14 -12.89
CA ARG A 95 14.90 21.01 -12.10
C ARG A 95 14.86 21.24 -10.60
N SER A 96 14.78 22.49 -10.16
CA SER A 96 14.73 22.89 -8.74
C SER A 96 13.85 24.11 -8.54
N MET A 97 13.46 24.35 -7.30
CA MET A 97 12.77 25.56 -6.84
C MET A 97 13.58 26.21 -5.72
N ALA A 98 13.33 27.49 -5.42
CA ALA A 98 14.07 28.21 -4.39
C ALA A 98 13.95 27.55 -2.99
N HIS A 99 12.83 26.92 -2.70
CA HIS A 99 12.52 26.28 -1.42
C HIS A 99 12.47 24.75 -1.49
N MET A 100 12.81 24.14 -2.65
CA MET A 100 12.77 22.71 -2.84
C MET A 100 13.97 22.21 -3.66
N PRO A 101 14.75 21.20 -3.18
CA PRO A 101 15.92 20.72 -3.88
C PRO A 101 15.56 19.99 -5.19
N ALA A 102 16.51 19.93 -6.11
CA ALA A 102 16.35 19.26 -7.38
C ALA A 102 15.99 17.76 -7.23
N THR A 103 16.46 17.11 -6.17
CA THR A 103 16.13 15.73 -5.84
C THR A 103 14.65 15.51 -5.50
N GLY A 104 13.99 16.52 -4.94
CA GLY A 104 12.55 16.51 -4.68
C GLY A 104 11.73 16.91 -5.91
N VAL A 105 12.13 18.02 -6.57
CA VAL A 105 11.41 18.55 -7.75
C VAL A 105 11.44 17.57 -8.91
N SER A 106 12.63 17.05 -9.24
CA SER A 106 12.89 16.32 -10.48
C SER A 106 13.49 14.93 -10.28
N GLY A 107 13.87 14.56 -9.06
CA GLY A 107 14.52 13.29 -8.78
C GLY A 107 13.56 12.11 -8.76
N VAL A 108 14.15 10.92 -8.80
CA VAL A 108 13.47 9.64 -8.55
C VAL A 108 14.01 9.01 -7.28
N ASP A 109 13.22 8.14 -6.65
CA ASP A 109 13.56 7.58 -5.35
C ASP A 109 13.22 6.08 -5.32
N LEU A 110 14.17 5.23 -4.92
CA LEU A 110 14.03 3.78 -4.95
C LEU A 110 13.97 3.20 -3.55
N TYR A 111 12.99 2.36 -3.30
CA TYR A 111 12.88 1.55 -2.10
C TYR A 111 12.90 0.07 -2.48
N ALA A 112 13.65 -0.71 -1.70
CA ALA A 112 13.70 -2.17 -1.80
C ALA A 112 12.91 -2.79 -0.65
N THR A 113 11.99 -3.70 -0.94
CA THR A 113 11.19 -4.40 0.06
C THR A 113 11.57 -5.87 0.07
N ASP A 114 11.97 -6.37 1.25
CA ASP A 114 12.33 -7.77 1.44
C ASP A 114 11.08 -8.68 1.49
N ARG A 115 11.28 -10.01 1.53
CA ARG A 115 10.18 -10.99 1.59
C ARG A 115 9.33 -10.91 2.86
N ASN A 116 9.81 -10.21 3.90
CA ASN A 116 9.08 -9.99 5.14
C ASN A 116 8.31 -8.67 5.14
N GLY A 117 8.28 -7.96 4.01
CA GLY A 117 7.59 -6.68 3.84
C GLY A 117 8.34 -5.47 4.41
N ARG A 118 9.63 -5.59 4.76
CA ARG A 118 10.43 -4.47 5.25
C ARG A 118 10.98 -3.68 4.08
N SER A 119 10.55 -2.42 3.99
CA SER A 119 11.06 -1.48 2.98
C SER A 119 12.30 -0.75 3.46
N ARG A 120 13.28 -0.61 2.58
CA ARG A 120 14.55 0.11 2.80
C ARG A 120 14.81 1.06 1.67
N TRP A 121 15.25 2.26 2.01
CA TRP A 121 15.66 3.23 1.03
C TRP A 121 16.99 2.86 0.39
N CYS A 122 17.08 3.00 -0.94
CA CYS A 122 18.28 2.77 -1.72
C CYS A 122 18.94 4.11 -2.07
N ALA A 123 20.16 4.34 -1.58
CA ALA A 123 20.93 5.53 -1.94
C ALA A 123 21.44 5.43 -3.39
N ALA A 124 21.42 6.54 -4.12
CA ALA A 124 21.88 6.63 -5.50
C ALA A 124 23.05 7.59 -5.67
N LYS A 125 23.88 7.36 -6.69
CA LYS A 125 24.63 8.42 -7.37
C LYS A 125 23.76 8.93 -8.52
N TYR A 126 23.71 10.25 -8.71
CA TYR A 126 22.88 10.84 -9.76
C TYR A 126 23.57 11.97 -10.51
N SER A 127 23.14 12.18 -11.75
CA SER A 127 23.44 13.36 -12.55
C SER A 127 22.14 13.97 -13.07
N LEU A 128 22.08 15.29 -13.07
CA LEU A 128 20.89 16.05 -13.46
C LEU A 128 21.15 16.81 -14.77
N GLY A 129 21.70 16.12 -15.79
CA GLY A 129 21.91 16.60 -17.15
C GLY A 129 20.61 16.70 -17.96
N ASP A 130 20.67 16.77 -19.30
CA ASP A 130 19.48 16.78 -20.17
C ASP A 130 18.69 15.47 -20.02
N THR A 131 19.39 14.35 -19.96
CA THR A 131 18.89 13.11 -19.43
C THR A 131 19.35 12.98 -17.98
N LEU A 132 18.39 12.83 -17.06
CA LEU A 132 18.67 12.57 -15.66
C LEU A 132 19.00 11.09 -15.49
N VAL A 133 20.03 10.79 -14.69
CA VAL A 133 20.45 9.40 -14.44
C VAL A 133 20.63 9.19 -12.95
N TYR A 134 19.96 8.17 -12.42
CA TYR A 134 20.16 7.66 -11.07
C TYR A 134 20.77 6.26 -11.15
N THR A 135 21.81 6.01 -10.34
CA THR A 135 22.52 4.73 -10.30
C THR A 135 22.55 4.20 -8.87
N TYR A 136 21.94 3.07 -8.68
CA TYR A 136 21.90 2.31 -7.42
C TYR A 136 22.85 1.13 -7.55
N ARG A 137 23.87 1.04 -6.69
CA ARG A 137 24.94 0.03 -6.75
C ARG A 137 25.13 -0.68 -5.43
N GLY A 138 25.73 -1.88 -5.49
CA GLY A 138 26.06 -2.65 -4.30
C GLY A 138 24.82 -3.18 -3.58
N ILE A 139 23.77 -3.47 -4.34
CA ILE A 139 22.56 -4.09 -3.80
C ILE A 139 22.91 -5.53 -3.43
N THR A 140 22.73 -5.87 -2.15
CA THR A 140 22.98 -7.21 -1.60
C THR A 140 21.73 -7.70 -0.88
N TYR A 141 21.51 -9.01 -0.91
CA TYR A 141 20.36 -9.65 -0.28
C TYR A 141 20.74 -10.25 1.06
N GLU A 142 20.11 -9.80 2.16
CA GLU A 142 20.46 -10.18 3.53
C GLU A 142 20.17 -11.65 3.86
N ASP A 143 19.25 -12.25 3.15
CA ASP A 143 18.76 -13.60 3.45
C ASP A 143 19.32 -14.68 2.54
N GLY A 144 20.36 -14.35 1.75
CA GLY A 144 20.94 -15.26 0.77
C GLY A 144 19.97 -15.74 -0.31
N SER A 145 18.86 -15.00 -0.51
CA SER A 145 17.91 -15.32 -1.57
C SER A 145 18.43 -14.81 -2.91
N ASP A 146 18.55 -15.70 -3.88
CA ASP A 146 18.94 -15.37 -5.26
C ASP A 146 17.82 -14.65 -6.04
N LYS A 147 16.70 -14.34 -5.38
CA LYS A 147 15.46 -13.93 -6.04
C LYS A 147 15.21 -12.43 -6.08
N GLY A 148 16.11 -11.64 -5.49
CA GLY A 148 16.00 -10.18 -5.50
C GLY A 148 14.96 -9.60 -4.55
N TYR A 149 14.84 -8.27 -4.60
CA TYR A 149 13.84 -7.50 -3.87
C TYR A 149 12.66 -7.11 -4.76
N GLU A 150 11.52 -6.81 -4.13
CA GLU A 150 10.51 -5.96 -4.74
C GLU A 150 10.96 -4.50 -4.61
N TYR A 151 11.03 -3.80 -5.72
CA TYR A 151 11.38 -2.38 -5.77
C TYR A 151 10.16 -1.52 -6.02
N SER A 152 10.15 -0.33 -5.38
CA SER A 152 9.21 0.75 -5.67
C SER A 152 10.01 1.99 -6.06
N LEU A 153 9.91 2.39 -7.32
CA LEU A 153 10.54 3.59 -7.90
C LEU A 153 9.51 4.72 -7.91
N PHE A 154 9.65 5.70 -7.00
CA PHE A 154 8.83 6.90 -6.97
C PHE A 154 9.31 7.94 -7.97
N LEU A 155 8.37 8.60 -8.65
CA LEU A 155 8.63 9.56 -9.72
C LEU A 155 8.65 11.00 -9.20
N PRO A 156 9.17 11.98 -9.99
CA PRO A 156 9.29 13.37 -9.62
C PRO A 156 8.00 14.02 -9.08
N LEU A 157 8.14 14.88 -8.05
CA LEU A 157 6.97 15.52 -7.44
C LEU A 157 6.49 16.76 -8.22
N TYR A 158 7.41 17.52 -8.84
CA TYR A 158 7.11 18.79 -9.48
C TYR A 158 7.53 18.87 -10.95
N ASN A 159 7.74 17.69 -11.57
CA ASN A 159 8.03 17.61 -13.00
C ASN A 159 7.20 16.55 -13.70
N SER A 160 6.94 16.78 -15.00
CA SER A 160 6.42 15.76 -15.89
C SER A 160 7.57 14.93 -16.45
N VAL A 161 7.36 13.61 -16.56
CA VAL A 161 8.30 12.67 -17.16
C VAL A 161 7.82 12.37 -18.57
N SER A 162 8.67 12.61 -19.57
CA SER A 162 8.37 12.34 -20.97
C SER A 162 8.99 11.04 -21.50
N PHE A 163 10.06 10.58 -20.84
CA PHE A 163 10.77 9.35 -21.16
C PHE A 163 11.34 8.77 -19.87
N LEU A 164 11.28 7.46 -19.69
CA LEU A 164 11.92 6.74 -18.58
C LEU A 164 12.23 5.31 -18.98
N GLU A 165 13.43 4.86 -18.66
CA GLU A 165 13.84 3.47 -18.72
C GLU A 165 14.58 3.04 -17.44
N ILE A 166 14.40 1.77 -17.11
CA ILE A 166 15.10 1.10 -16.02
C ILE A 166 16.13 0.15 -16.63
N GLY A 167 17.39 0.35 -16.27
CA GLY A 167 18.52 -0.49 -16.70
C GLY A 167 18.95 -1.44 -15.59
N ILE A 168 19.15 -2.69 -15.95
CA ILE A 168 19.68 -3.75 -15.09
C ILE A 168 20.89 -4.41 -15.77
N LYS A 169 21.67 -5.21 -15.05
CA LYS A 169 22.74 -6.01 -15.66
C LYS A 169 22.15 -6.98 -16.69
N GLU A 170 22.90 -7.26 -17.76
CA GLU A 170 22.45 -8.09 -18.89
C GLU A 170 21.98 -9.49 -18.46
N ASP A 171 22.66 -10.08 -17.49
CA ASP A 171 22.41 -11.40 -16.92
C ASP A 171 21.34 -11.42 -15.82
N ALA A 172 20.86 -10.23 -15.39
CA ALA A 172 19.83 -10.10 -14.37
C ALA A 172 18.41 -10.08 -14.95
N SER A 173 17.44 -10.33 -14.08
CA SER A 173 16.01 -10.28 -14.40
C SER A 173 15.33 -9.01 -13.88
N ILE A 174 14.31 -8.56 -14.60
CA ILE A 174 13.35 -7.56 -14.13
C ILE A 174 11.95 -8.03 -14.52
N ASP A 175 11.06 -8.01 -13.54
CA ASP A 175 9.66 -8.34 -13.74
C ASP A 175 8.77 -7.25 -13.14
N PHE A 176 8.05 -6.53 -13.97
CA PHE A 176 7.14 -5.49 -13.50
C PHE A 176 5.93 -6.07 -12.79
N ILE A 177 5.51 -5.40 -11.73
CA ILE A 177 4.33 -5.77 -10.95
C ILE A 177 3.16 -4.92 -11.44
N PRO A 178 2.09 -5.53 -11.98
CA PRO A 178 0.90 -4.80 -12.40
C PRO A 178 0.29 -3.97 -11.28
N VAL A 179 -0.51 -2.97 -11.64
CA VAL A 179 -1.27 -2.19 -10.68
C VAL A 179 -2.22 -3.08 -9.91
N SER A 180 -2.36 -2.83 -8.61
CA SER A 180 -3.25 -3.59 -7.73
C SER A 180 -4.72 -3.36 -8.08
N ALA A 181 -5.53 -4.39 -7.88
CA ALA A 181 -6.99 -4.32 -7.94
C ALA A 181 -7.62 -3.76 -6.66
N GLU A 182 -6.83 -3.48 -5.62
CA GLU A 182 -7.30 -2.86 -4.39
C GLU A 182 -7.84 -1.46 -4.64
N LYS A 183 -8.87 -1.10 -3.86
CA LYS A 183 -9.39 0.26 -3.84
C LYS A 183 -8.36 1.21 -3.24
N PRO A 184 -8.01 2.32 -3.91
CA PRO A 184 -7.00 3.25 -3.43
C PRO A 184 -7.53 4.19 -2.34
N LEU A 185 -6.61 4.72 -1.53
CA LEU A 185 -6.81 5.96 -0.81
C LEU A 185 -6.67 7.11 -1.82
N VAL A 186 -7.67 7.96 -1.95
CA VAL A 186 -7.66 9.07 -2.91
C VAL A 186 -7.50 10.39 -2.18
N VAL A 187 -6.39 11.08 -2.42
CA VAL A 187 -6.05 12.35 -1.77
C VAL A 187 -6.25 13.49 -2.74
N TYR A 188 -7.21 14.36 -2.46
CA TYR A 188 -7.38 15.64 -3.14
C TYR A 188 -6.87 16.76 -2.24
N GLY A 189 -5.88 17.52 -2.71
CA GLY A 189 -5.23 18.50 -1.86
C GLY A 189 -4.41 19.56 -2.60
N THR A 190 -3.51 20.17 -1.87
CA THR A 190 -2.73 21.35 -2.25
C THR A 190 -1.28 20.99 -2.62
N SER A 191 -0.37 21.97 -2.57
CA SER A 191 1.08 21.78 -2.67
C SER A 191 1.62 20.81 -1.60
N ILE A 192 1.04 20.82 -0.41
CA ILE A 192 1.45 19.94 0.70
C ILE A 192 1.16 18.47 0.34
N ALA A 193 -0.02 18.20 -0.20
CA ALA A 193 -0.37 16.86 -0.69
C ALA A 193 0.46 16.47 -1.92
N GLN A 194 0.77 17.41 -2.83
CA GLN A 194 1.67 17.17 -3.97
C GLN A 194 3.09 16.80 -3.52
N GLY A 195 3.54 17.25 -2.35
CA GLY A 195 4.82 16.94 -1.74
C GLY A 195 5.82 18.09 -1.80
N ALA A 196 5.34 19.35 -1.78
CA ALA A 196 6.21 20.53 -1.75
C ALA A 196 7.17 20.49 -0.56
N CYS A 197 8.43 20.80 -0.83
CA CYS A 197 9.55 20.83 0.11
C CYS A 197 10.03 19.47 0.65
N ALA A 198 9.44 18.35 0.22
CA ALA A 198 10.07 17.06 0.44
C ALA A 198 11.42 16.98 -0.28
N SER A 199 12.46 16.49 0.39
CA SER A 199 13.82 16.42 -0.18
C SER A 199 13.95 15.47 -1.36
N ARG A 200 13.04 14.48 -1.48
CA ARG A 200 13.00 13.45 -2.51
C ARG A 200 11.59 12.86 -2.58
N PRO A 201 11.19 12.22 -3.69
CA PRO A 201 9.80 11.75 -3.88
C PRO A 201 9.27 10.85 -2.77
N GLY A 202 10.07 9.92 -2.27
CA GLY A 202 9.65 9.02 -1.20
C GLY A 202 9.33 9.71 0.14
N MET A 203 9.74 10.97 0.33
CA MET A 203 9.46 11.74 1.54
C MET A 203 8.16 12.56 1.48
N ALA A 204 7.48 12.64 0.33
CA ALA A 204 6.13 13.19 0.32
C ALA A 204 5.20 12.36 1.22
N TRP A 205 4.42 13.01 2.09
CA TRP A 205 3.60 12.32 3.10
C TRP A 205 2.64 11.28 2.47
N THR A 206 2.13 11.55 1.28
CA THR A 206 1.28 10.61 0.52
C THR A 206 2.02 9.34 0.14
N ASN A 207 3.32 9.43 -0.19
CA ASN A 207 4.15 8.27 -0.48
C ASN A 207 4.59 7.53 0.79
N ILE A 208 4.75 8.25 1.91
CA ILE A 208 5.03 7.63 3.21
C ILE A 208 3.82 6.80 3.64
N ILE A 209 2.60 7.36 3.66
CA ILE A 209 1.41 6.58 4.05
C ILE A 209 1.18 5.38 3.13
N GLY A 210 1.45 5.51 1.83
CA GLY A 210 1.36 4.37 0.90
C GLY A 210 2.29 3.22 1.28
N ARG A 211 3.50 3.51 1.76
CA ARG A 211 4.43 2.47 2.27
C ARG A 211 4.02 1.93 3.64
N ASP A 212 3.56 2.80 4.54
CA ASP A 212 3.25 2.42 5.93
C ASP A 212 1.94 1.65 6.05
N LEU A 213 0.92 2.06 5.29
CA LEU A 213 -0.37 1.39 5.23
C LEU A 213 -0.39 0.27 4.19
N GLN A 214 0.52 0.34 3.22
CA GLN A 214 0.63 -0.57 2.07
C GLN A 214 -0.60 -0.58 1.17
N HIS A 215 -1.47 0.43 1.28
CA HIS A 215 -2.57 0.66 0.37
C HIS A 215 -2.11 1.44 -0.87
N PRO A 216 -2.72 1.21 -2.04
CA PRO A 216 -2.57 2.10 -3.18
C PRO A 216 -3.01 3.53 -2.80
N VAL A 217 -2.21 4.54 -3.14
CA VAL A 217 -2.53 5.95 -2.91
C VAL A 217 -2.58 6.68 -4.24
N VAL A 218 -3.68 7.37 -4.52
CA VAL A 218 -3.83 8.28 -5.67
C VAL A 218 -3.63 9.70 -5.17
N ASN A 219 -2.54 10.34 -5.60
CA ASN A 219 -2.22 11.72 -5.22
C ASN A 219 -2.77 12.71 -6.25
N LEU A 220 -3.81 13.45 -5.87
CA LEU A 220 -4.38 14.57 -6.61
C LEU A 220 -4.14 15.90 -5.87
N GLY A 221 -2.91 16.08 -5.37
CA GLY A 221 -2.41 17.35 -4.88
C GLY A 221 -2.09 18.31 -6.05
N PHE A 222 -2.62 19.53 -6.00
CA PHE A 222 -2.42 20.55 -7.01
C PHE A 222 -1.95 21.86 -6.35
N SER A 223 -0.66 22.15 -6.49
CA SER A 223 0.01 23.30 -5.87
C SER A 223 -0.69 24.62 -6.18
N GLY A 224 -1.16 25.35 -5.15
CA GLY A 224 -1.91 26.60 -5.31
C GLY A 224 -3.29 26.46 -5.96
N SER A 225 -3.71 25.25 -6.37
CA SER A 225 -4.87 25.02 -7.24
C SER A 225 -5.83 23.93 -6.76
N GLY A 226 -5.59 23.30 -5.62
CA GLY A 226 -6.57 22.44 -4.96
C GLY A 226 -7.55 23.31 -4.17
N LYS A 227 -8.67 23.74 -4.80
CA LYS A 227 -9.58 24.77 -4.27
C LYS A 227 -11.04 24.30 -4.18
N LEU A 228 -11.24 23.01 -3.94
CA LEU A 228 -12.57 22.40 -3.82
C LEU A 228 -13.42 22.59 -5.09
N GLU A 229 -12.81 22.53 -6.27
CA GLU A 229 -13.50 22.69 -7.54
C GLU A 229 -14.46 21.52 -7.80
N LYS A 230 -15.68 21.86 -8.24
CA LYS A 230 -16.74 20.89 -8.55
C LYS A 230 -16.28 19.84 -9.55
N GLU A 231 -15.56 20.25 -10.58
CA GLU A 231 -15.09 19.40 -11.68
C GLU A 231 -14.10 18.32 -11.18
N LEU A 232 -13.32 18.65 -10.15
CA LEU A 232 -12.44 17.68 -9.50
C LEU A 232 -13.24 16.70 -8.64
N PHE A 233 -14.27 17.12 -7.91
CA PHE A 233 -15.15 16.19 -7.20
C PHE A 233 -15.90 15.25 -8.15
N GLU A 234 -16.32 15.73 -9.33
CA GLU A 234 -16.93 14.89 -10.36
C GLU A 234 -15.97 13.81 -10.87
N LEU A 235 -14.68 14.15 -11.07
CA LEU A 235 -13.64 13.20 -11.43
C LEU A 235 -13.33 12.22 -10.29
N LEU A 236 -13.22 12.70 -9.05
CA LEU A 236 -13.03 11.87 -7.86
C LEU A 236 -14.15 10.82 -7.73
N ALA A 237 -15.39 11.22 -7.99
CA ALA A 237 -16.56 10.34 -7.91
C ALA A 237 -16.56 9.20 -8.94
N GLU A 238 -15.70 9.26 -9.97
CA GLU A 238 -15.47 8.15 -10.92
C GLU A 238 -14.57 7.05 -10.33
N THR A 239 -13.85 7.33 -9.24
CA THR A 239 -12.94 6.37 -8.61
C THR A 239 -13.64 5.53 -7.56
N ASP A 240 -13.44 4.22 -7.60
CA ASP A 240 -13.88 3.32 -6.52
C ASP A 240 -12.86 3.36 -5.38
N ALA A 241 -12.91 4.43 -4.57
CA ALA A 241 -11.96 4.66 -3.50
C ALA A 241 -12.24 3.79 -2.26
N ARG A 242 -11.19 3.44 -1.52
CA ARG A 242 -11.28 2.91 -0.17
C ARG A 242 -11.61 4.03 0.84
N LEU A 243 -11.04 5.21 0.63
CA LEU A 243 -11.26 6.42 1.43
C LEU A 243 -10.87 7.65 0.60
N TYR A 244 -11.63 8.73 0.74
CA TYR A 244 -11.28 10.04 0.20
C TYR A 244 -10.70 10.92 1.30
N VAL A 245 -9.55 11.55 1.05
CA VAL A 245 -8.95 12.60 1.90
C VAL A 245 -9.07 13.92 1.18
N ILE A 246 -9.78 14.89 1.78
CA ILE A 246 -9.98 16.25 1.22
C ILE A 246 -9.16 17.23 2.04
N ASP A 247 -7.97 17.57 1.52
CA ASP A 247 -6.93 18.38 2.17
C ASP A 247 -6.66 19.67 1.38
N CYS A 248 -7.70 20.49 1.20
CA CYS A 248 -7.65 21.69 0.36
C CYS A 248 -7.56 23.01 1.15
N MET A 249 -7.67 22.98 2.48
CA MET A 249 -7.76 24.22 3.28
C MET A 249 -6.60 25.18 3.10
N PRO A 250 -5.34 24.75 2.88
CA PRO A 250 -4.23 25.68 2.64
C PRO A 250 -4.42 26.60 1.42
N ASN A 251 -5.17 26.17 0.41
CA ASN A 251 -5.47 27.01 -0.76
C ASN A 251 -6.79 27.79 -0.64
N MET A 252 -7.53 27.62 0.46
CA MET A 252 -8.83 28.25 0.69
C MET A 252 -8.79 29.45 1.64
N ILE A 253 -7.66 29.74 2.25
CA ILE A 253 -7.49 30.82 3.24
C ILE A 253 -7.80 32.23 2.71
N ALA A 254 -7.64 32.45 1.41
CA ALA A 254 -7.95 33.73 0.75
C ALA A 254 -9.36 33.77 0.13
N ALA A 255 -10.10 32.66 0.16
CA ALA A 255 -11.45 32.59 -0.37
C ALA A 255 -12.43 33.27 0.60
N ASP A 256 -13.55 33.79 0.06
CA ASP A 256 -14.70 34.08 0.90
C ASP A 256 -15.11 32.83 1.67
N THR A 257 -15.30 32.97 2.95
CA THR A 257 -15.63 31.83 3.83
C THR A 257 -16.91 31.11 3.44
N ALA A 258 -17.87 31.78 2.80
CA ALA A 258 -19.08 31.19 2.24
C ALA A 258 -18.77 30.17 1.13
N VAL A 259 -17.74 30.44 0.32
CA VAL A 259 -17.29 29.55 -0.77
C VAL A 259 -16.76 28.23 -0.24
N ILE A 260 -16.11 28.21 0.94
CA ILE A 260 -15.64 26.98 1.58
C ILE A 260 -16.84 26.07 1.88
N VAL A 261 -17.88 26.62 2.52
CA VAL A 261 -19.08 25.87 2.90
C VAL A 261 -19.80 25.35 1.66
N GLU A 262 -20.06 26.21 0.68
CA GLU A 262 -20.76 25.85 -0.56
C GLU A 262 -20.03 24.72 -1.30
N ARG A 263 -18.74 24.91 -1.58
CA ARG A 263 -17.98 23.94 -2.39
C ARG A 263 -17.77 22.61 -1.69
N MET A 264 -17.54 22.63 -0.37
CA MET A 264 -17.33 21.38 0.37
C MET A 264 -18.64 20.59 0.47
N LEU A 265 -19.76 21.23 0.81
CA LEU A 265 -21.07 20.54 0.83
C LEU A 265 -21.45 19.97 -0.54
N ALA A 266 -21.25 20.76 -1.61
CA ALA A 266 -21.49 20.29 -2.98
C ALA A 266 -20.58 19.12 -3.35
N GLY A 267 -19.29 19.19 -3.00
CA GLY A 267 -18.31 18.14 -3.24
C GLY A 267 -18.66 16.83 -2.54
N VAL A 268 -18.99 16.89 -1.24
CA VAL A 268 -19.44 15.71 -0.49
C VAL A 268 -20.70 15.10 -1.09
N LYS A 269 -21.67 15.93 -1.50
CA LYS A 269 -22.89 15.46 -2.18
C LYS A 269 -22.57 14.73 -3.49
N ILE A 270 -21.62 15.24 -4.29
CA ILE A 270 -21.18 14.60 -5.53
C ILE A 270 -20.56 13.22 -5.24
N LEU A 271 -19.67 13.12 -4.26
CA LEU A 271 -19.04 11.85 -3.87
C LEU A 271 -20.09 10.85 -3.39
N ARG A 272 -20.99 11.25 -2.50
CA ARG A 272 -22.05 10.38 -1.93
C ARG A 272 -23.06 9.90 -2.95
N ALA A 273 -23.25 10.63 -4.05
CA ALA A 273 -24.14 10.20 -5.12
C ALA A 273 -23.62 8.93 -5.86
N ARG A 274 -22.36 8.61 -5.74
CA ARG A 274 -21.71 7.49 -6.47
C ARG A 274 -20.95 6.53 -5.59
N ASN A 275 -20.52 6.93 -4.40
CA ASN A 275 -19.61 6.13 -3.58
C ASN A 275 -19.93 6.27 -2.08
N ALA A 276 -19.95 5.13 -1.38
CA ALA A 276 -20.16 5.05 0.07
C ALA A 276 -18.87 5.10 0.88
N ALA A 277 -17.69 5.19 0.23
CA ALA A 277 -16.39 5.20 0.93
C ALA A 277 -16.31 6.34 1.95
N PRO A 278 -15.63 6.16 3.09
CA PRO A 278 -15.39 7.20 4.06
C PRO A 278 -14.80 8.46 3.43
N ILE A 279 -15.14 9.64 3.95
CA ILE A 279 -14.55 10.92 3.55
C ILE A 279 -13.91 11.56 4.78
N LEU A 280 -12.61 11.84 4.70
CA LEU A 280 -11.85 12.55 5.71
C LEU A 280 -11.68 14.00 5.29
N LEU A 281 -12.28 14.92 6.05
CA LEU A 281 -12.10 16.36 5.92
C LEU A 281 -10.93 16.80 6.78
N VAL A 282 -9.99 17.57 6.21
CA VAL A 282 -8.74 17.91 6.88
C VAL A 282 -8.62 19.41 7.06
N GLU A 283 -8.32 19.85 8.28
CA GLU A 283 -8.02 21.24 8.60
C GLU A 283 -6.70 21.71 7.98
N HIS A 284 -6.56 23.01 7.85
CA HIS A 284 -5.25 23.63 7.64
C HIS A 284 -4.38 23.38 8.87
N SER A 285 -3.18 22.88 8.66
CA SER A 285 -2.24 22.52 9.74
C SER A 285 -1.65 23.70 10.54
N GLY A 286 -1.98 24.93 10.15
CA GLY A 286 -1.44 26.16 10.74
C GLY A 286 -0.15 26.64 10.04
N TYR A 287 0.41 27.69 10.59
CA TYR A 287 1.68 28.28 10.16
C TYR A 287 2.65 28.35 11.33
N THR A 288 3.93 28.12 11.10
CA THR A 288 4.94 28.19 12.18
C THR A 288 5.16 29.62 12.70
N ASN A 289 4.81 30.65 11.91
CA ASN A 289 4.88 32.04 12.28
C ASN A 289 3.57 32.65 12.83
N GLU A 290 2.61 31.80 13.21
CA GLU A 290 1.29 32.28 13.70
C GLU A 290 1.40 33.15 14.95
N TYR A 291 2.40 32.94 15.80
CA TYR A 291 2.63 33.69 17.02
C TYR A 291 3.30 35.05 16.78
N THR A 292 3.81 35.30 15.60
CA THR A 292 4.48 36.56 15.18
C THR A 292 3.70 37.33 14.11
N SER A 293 2.52 36.81 13.68
CA SER A 293 1.69 37.42 12.65
C SER A 293 0.21 37.11 12.87
N ASP A 294 -0.51 38.06 13.47
CA ASP A 294 -1.95 37.95 13.69
C ASP A 294 -2.75 37.73 12.41
N ARG A 295 -2.34 38.35 11.30
CA ARG A 295 -2.97 38.17 9.98
C ARG A 295 -2.87 36.72 9.53
N THR A 296 -1.71 36.11 9.65
CA THR A 296 -1.49 34.69 9.29
C THR A 296 -2.30 33.78 10.17
N ALA A 297 -2.27 34.00 11.48
CA ALA A 297 -3.04 33.20 12.44
C ALA A 297 -4.55 33.29 12.21
N SER A 298 -5.09 34.48 11.94
CA SER A 298 -6.54 34.68 11.77
C SER A 298 -7.07 34.05 10.49
N SER A 299 -6.29 34.03 9.40
CA SER A 299 -6.72 33.54 8.09
C SER A 299 -7.04 32.03 8.09
N TYR A 300 -6.11 31.20 8.56
CA TYR A 300 -6.33 29.75 8.57
C TYR A 300 -7.36 29.34 9.65
N LYS A 301 -7.40 30.03 10.80
CA LYS A 301 -8.39 29.78 11.84
C LYS A 301 -9.82 30.03 11.35
N ALA A 302 -10.01 31.07 10.50
CA ALA A 302 -11.29 31.33 9.87
C ALA A 302 -11.68 30.19 8.91
N ALA A 303 -10.76 29.72 8.07
CA ALA A 303 -11.00 28.59 7.16
C ALA A 303 -11.34 27.31 7.92
N ASN A 304 -10.59 26.98 8.99
CA ASN A 304 -10.86 25.79 9.81
C ASN A 304 -12.22 25.86 10.51
N ARG A 305 -12.64 27.04 11.03
CA ARG A 305 -14.00 27.19 11.58
C ARG A 305 -15.07 26.88 10.55
N ARG A 306 -14.92 27.34 9.29
CA ARG A 306 -15.90 27.04 8.23
C ARG A 306 -15.91 25.57 7.86
N LEU A 307 -14.76 24.93 7.82
CA LEU A 307 -14.72 23.50 7.60
C LEU A 307 -15.40 22.73 8.73
N ARG A 308 -15.26 23.17 9.98
CA ARG A 308 -15.95 22.60 11.14
C ARG A 308 -17.48 22.77 11.02
N GLU A 309 -17.97 23.95 10.63
CA GLU A 309 -19.38 24.19 10.37
C GLU A 309 -19.94 23.26 9.27
N VAL A 310 -19.15 22.99 8.23
CA VAL A 310 -19.52 22.00 7.21
C VAL A 310 -19.64 20.61 7.81
N TYR A 311 -18.65 20.19 8.58
CA TYR A 311 -18.67 18.89 9.25
C TYR A 311 -19.90 18.74 10.14
N ASP A 312 -20.18 19.72 11.00
CA ASP A 312 -21.30 19.72 11.91
C ASP A 312 -22.64 19.67 11.13
N THR A 313 -22.74 20.39 10.01
CA THR A 313 -23.90 20.37 9.11
C THR A 313 -24.12 18.98 8.51
N LEU A 314 -23.05 18.34 8.02
CA LEU A 314 -23.12 16.98 7.46
C LEU A 314 -23.53 15.95 8.52
N MET A 315 -23.04 16.09 9.76
CA MET A 315 -23.45 15.24 10.88
C MET A 315 -24.91 15.43 11.25
N GLN A 316 -25.42 16.68 11.30
CA GLN A 316 -26.83 16.98 11.52
C GLN A 316 -27.74 16.42 10.42
N GLN A 317 -27.26 16.43 9.18
CA GLN A 317 -27.95 15.83 8.03
C GLN A 317 -27.81 14.30 7.98
N GLN A 318 -27.15 13.68 8.95
CA GLN A 318 -26.90 12.24 9.04
C GLN A 318 -26.20 11.67 7.79
N VAL A 319 -25.30 12.44 7.17
CA VAL A 319 -24.46 11.94 6.10
C VAL A 319 -23.45 10.94 6.69
N SER A 320 -23.52 9.70 6.23
CA SER A 320 -22.71 8.60 6.77
C SER A 320 -21.22 8.73 6.44
N ASP A 321 -20.37 8.16 7.31
CA ASP A 321 -18.92 7.98 7.10
C ASP A 321 -18.17 9.28 6.73
N ILE A 322 -18.50 10.39 7.41
CA ILE A 322 -17.76 11.64 7.37
C ILE A 322 -16.87 11.72 8.61
N HIS A 323 -15.59 11.93 8.39
CA HIS A 323 -14.57 12.01 9.42
C HIS A 323 -13.84 13.35 9.34
N TYR A 324 -13.14 13.70 10.42
CA TYR A 324 -12.51 14.99 10.55
C TYR A 324 -11.11 14.84 11.17
N LEU A 325 -10.13 15.56 10.63
CA LEU A 325 -8.77 15.62 11.16
C LEU A 325 -8.44 17.07 11.50
N THR A 326 -8.21 17.34 12.77
CA THR A 326 -7.93 18.70 13.26
C THR A 326 -6.46 19.08 13.11
N LYS A 327 -6.18 20.39 13.15
CA LYS A 327 -4.80 20.91 13.21
C LYS A 327 -4.01 20.30 14.36
N GLU A 328 -4.65 20.18 15.52
CA GLU A 328 -4.04 19.62 16.72
C GLU A 328 -3.68 18.14 16.57
N GLU A 329 -4.53 17.35 15.90
CA GLU A 329 -4.25 15.95 15.58
C GLU A 329 -3.13 15.80 14.55
N ILE A 330 -3.03 16.74 13.58
CA ILE A 330 -1.90 16.78 12.63
C ILE A 330 -0.59 17.04 13.37
N GLY A 331 -0.59 17.99 14.31
CA GLY A 331 0.46 18.16 15.29
C GLY A 331 1.83 18.55 14.75
N LEU A 332 1.90 19.40 13.70
CA LEU A 332 3.17 19.84 13.15
C LEU A 332 3.96 20.68 14.17
N SER A 333 5.21 20.30 14.40
CA SER A 333 6.12 21.03 15.26
C SER A 333 6.62 22.32 14.59
N MET A 334 7.15 23.25 15.38
CA MET A 334 7.67 24.53 14.90
C MET A 334 8.79 24.35 13.87
N ASP A 335 9.65 23.35 14.02
CA ASP A 335 10.77 23.07 13.13
C ASP A 335 10.41 22.18 11.93
N ALA A 336 9.12 21.86 11.76
CA ALA A 336 8.64 20.96 10.71
C ALA A 336 8.47 21.60 9.34
N MET A 337 8.67 22.94 9.22
CA MET A 337 8.40 23.71 8.00
C MET A 337 9.68 24.28 7.39
N VAL A 338 9.70 24.44 6.06
CA VAL A 338 10.83 25.05 5.34
C VAL A 338 10.74 26.57 5.35
N GLU A 339 9.58 27.15 5.03
CA GLU A 339 9.36 28.60 4.92
C GLU A 339 8.08 29.06 5.66
N GLY A 340 7.63 28.27 6.62
CA GLY A 340 6.47 28.54 7.45
C GLY A 340 5.15 27.96 6.94
N VAL A 341 5.09 27.50 5.68
CA VAL A 341 3.89 26.94 5.02
C VAL A 341 4.07 25.47 4.64
N HIS A 342 5.19 25.13 3.99
CA HIS A 342 5.41 23.80 3.44
C HIS A 342 6.27 22.95 4.36
N PRO A 343 5.83 21.72 4.66
CA PRO A 343 6.56 20.81 5.53
C PRO A 343 7.93 20.39 4.96
N SER A 344 8.95 20.39 5.80
CA SER A 344 10.22 19.71 5.56
C SER A 344 10.02 18.18 5.63
N ASP A 345 11.09 17.37 5.43
CA ASP A 345 10.99 15.92 5.62
C ASP A 345 10.48 15.53 7.02
N LEU A 346 10.85 16.28 8.05
CA LEU A 346 10.32 16.09 9.39
C LEU A 346 8.79 16.33 9.42
N GLY A 347 8.33 17.42 8.82
CA GLY A 347 6.92 17.74 8.76
C GLY A 347 6.14 16.77 7.88
N MET A 348 6.72 16.31 6.77
CA MET A 348 6.12 15.26 5.93
C MET A 348 5.93 13.95 6.69
N GLN A 349 6.90 13.55 7.55
CA GLN A 349 6.77 12.37 8.39
C GLN A 349 5.69 12.59 9.46
N GLN A 350 5.65 13.75 10.13
CA GLN A 350 4.61 14.07 11.12
C GLN A 350 3.20 14.07 10.51
N CYS A 351 3.04 14.63 9.31
CA CYS A 351 1.80 14.52 8.54
C CYS A 351 1.45 13.04 8.31
N ALA A 352 2.38 12.28 7.76
CA ALA A 352 2.14 10.88 7.43
C ALA A 352 1.72 10.06 8.66
N ASP A 353 2.37 10.24 9.81
CA ASP A 353 2.05 9.55 11.06
C ASP A 353 0.63 9.87 11.54
N SER A 354 0.23 11.14 11.45
CA SER A 354 -1.11 11.59 11.85
C SER A 354 -2.20 11.09 10.92
N TYR A 355 -1.98 11.20 9.61
CA TYR A 355 -2.93 10.72 8.60
C TYR A 355 -3.04 9.19 8.66
N ALA A 356 -1.92 8.47 8.76
CA ALA A 356 -1.94 7.00 8.86
C ALA A 356 -2.72 6.52 10.08
N ARG A 357 -2.53 7.15 11.24
CA ARG A 357 -3.29 6.86 12.47
C ARG A 357 -4.78 7.07 12.27
N LYS A 358 -5.19 8.22 11.69
CA LYS A 358 -6.60 8.54 11.44
C LYS A 358 -7.21 7.60 10.40
N ILE A 359 -6.48 7.28 9.34
CA ILE A 359 -6.93 6.34 8.30
C ILE A 359 -7.13 4.94 8.91
N ARG A 360 -6.21 4.44 9.74
CA ARG A 360 -6.37 3.14 10.43
C ARG A 360 -7.61 3.13 11.33
N GLU A 361 -7.84 4.21 12.06
CA GLU A 361 -9.06 4.37 12.90
C GLU A 361 -10.32 4.27 12.03
N ILE A 362 -10.41 5.04 10.95
CA ILE A 362 -11.56 5.06 10.03
C ILE A 362 -11.78 3.68 9.40
N LEU A 363 -10.71 3.08 8.90
CA LEU A 363 -10.78 1.80 8.20
C LEU A 363 -10.82 0.60 9.17
N LYS A 364 -10.75 0.83 10.47
CA LYS A 364 -10.67 -0.23 11.49
C LYS A 364 -9.53 -1.21 11.21
N GLU A 365 -8.35 -0.65 10.96
CA GLU A 365 -7.13 -1.40 10.66
C GLU A 365 -6.16 -1.33 11.85
N ASP A 366 -6.66 -1.73 13.00
CA ASP A 366 -5.89 -1.79 14.22
C ASP A 366 -4.67 -2.71 14.08
N GLN A 367 -3.60 -2.37 14.77
CA GLN A 367 -2.42 -3.22 14.88
C GLN A 367 -2.23 -3.67 16.30
N GLY A 368 -2.10 -4.97 16.50
CA GLY A 368 -1.75 -5.55 17.78
C GLY A 368 -0.25 -5.51 18.02
N LYS A 369 0.15 -5.72 19.27
CA LYS A 369 1.56 -5.78 19.66
C LYS A 369 2.34 -6.87 18.92
N VAL A 370 1.68 -7.98 18.63
CA VAL A 370 2.25 -9.18 17.99
C VAL A 370 1.67 -9.40 16.59
N THR A 371 0.51 -8.84 16.32
CA THR A 371 -0.22 -8.97 15.05
C THR A 371 -0.15 -7.68 14.25
N THR A 372 1.05 -7.18 14.04
CA THR A 372 1.28 -6.12 13.06
C THR A 372 0.98 -6.66 11.67
N CYS A 373 0.14 -5.94 10.94
CA CYS A 373 -0.24 -6.28 9.58
C CYS A 373 1.00 -6.28 8.65
N VAL A 374 1.37 -7.44 8.11
CA VAL A 374 2.58 -7.60 7.28
C VAL A 374 2.28 -8.48 6.08
N PRO A 375 2.55 -8.02 4.84
CA PRO A 375 2.44 -8.86 3.65
C PRO A 375 3.55 -9.89 3.59
N ARG A 376 3.34 -10.91 2.77
CA ARG A 376 4.39 -11.86 2.41
C ARG A 376 4.80 -11.63 0.96
N LYS A 377 5.98 -11.09 0.72
CA LYS A 377 6.52 -10.86 -0.62
C LYS A 377 7.21 -12.13 -1.14
N GLN A 378 6.42 -13.13 -1.48
CA GLN A 378 6.93 -14.38 -2.02
C GLN A 378 6.56 -14.51 -3.51
N LYS A 379 7.56 -14.37 -4.37
CA LYS A 379 7.46 -14.70 -5.78
C LYS A 379 8.05 -16.10 -6.02
N ARG A 380 7.31 -16.99 -6.65
CA ARG A 380 7.77 -18.21 -7.34
C ARG A 380 7.83 -19.55 -6.60
N ASP A 381 7.95 -19.68 -5.31
CA ASP A 381 8.01 -21.03 -4.76
C ASP A 381 7.19 -21.20 -3.48
N PRO A 382 6.16 -22.03 -3.49
CA PRO A 382 5.61 -22.78 -4.65
C PRO A 382 4.58 -21.99 -5.48
N TYR A 383 4.33 -20.70 -5.17
CA TYR A 383 3.36 -19.84 -5.86
C TYR A 383 3.69 -18.35 -5.60
N ASP A 384 3.10 -17.46 -6.40
CA ASP A 384 3.17 -16.01 -6.17
C ASP A 384 2.07 -15.58 -5.19
N TRP A 385 2.46 -15.13 -4.01
CA TRP A 385 1.55 -14.77 -2.92
C TRP A 385 0.71 -13.54 -3.28
N GLN A 386 1.31 -12.51 -3.88
CA GLN A 386 0.61 -11.28 -4.26
C GLN A 386 -0.38 -11.55 -5.40
N ALA A 387 0.04 -12.29 -6.42
CA ALA A 387 -0.85 -12.65 -7.53
C ALA A 387 -2.07 -13.45 -7.05
N ARG A 388 -1.90 -14.36 -6.07
CA ARG A 388 -3.01 -15.08 -5.47
C ARG A 388 -3.97 -14.14 -4.72
N HIS A 389 -3.44 -13.17 -3.98
CA HIS A 389 -4.26 -12.14 -3.31
C HIS A 389 -5.11 -11.36 -4.33
N GLU A 390 -4.49 -10.86 -5.40
CA GLU A 390 -5.19 -10.14 -6.48
C GLU A 390 -6.27 -11.00 -7.15
N GLU A 391 -6.00 -12.30 -7.32
CA GLU A 391 -6.98 -13.24 -7.86
C GLU A 391 -8.16 -13.44 -6.90
N VAL A 392 -7.93 -13.54 -5.58
CA VAL A 392 -9.00 -13.57 -4.57
C VAL A 392 -9.87 -12.32 -4.68
N LEU A 393 -9.27 -11.12 -4.74
CA LEU A 393 -10.00 -9.87 -4.87
C LEU A 393 -10.87 -9.83 -6.14
N LYS A 394 -10.30 -10.28 -7.26
CA LYS A 394 -11.04 -10.37 -8.54
C LYS A 394 -12.21 -11.33 -8.44
N LEU A 395 -11.97 -12.55 -7.98
CA LEU A 395 -12.98 -13.59 -7.87
C LEU A 395 -14.11 -13.21 -6.88
N ASN A 396 -13.79 -12.49 -5.81
CA ASN A 396 -14.80 -12.01 -4.86
C ASN A 396 -15.73 -10.96 -5.48
N ARG A 397 -15.21 -10.11 -6.39
CA ARG A 397 -16.05 -9.17 -7.15
C ARG A 397 -16.91 -9.86 -8.19
N ASP A 398 -16.31 -10.81 -8.94
CA ASP A 398 -16.99 -11.49 -10.04
C ASP A 398 -18.06 -12.47 -9.54
N VAL A 399 -17.75 -13.21 -8.47
CA VAL A 399 -18.62 -14.21 -7.84
C VAL A 399 -18.48 -14.09 -6.31
N PRO A 400 -19.26 -13.23 -5.66
CA PRO A 400 -19.24 -13.06 -4.20
C PRO A 400 -19.45 -14.41 -3.47
N PRO A 401 -18.58 -14.77 -2.51
CA PRO A 401 -18.70 -16.05 -1.80
C PRO A 401 -19.75 -15.98 -0.68
N GLU A 402 -20.41 -17.12 -0.46
CA GLU A 402 -21.29 -17.38 0.69
C GLU A 402 -20.50 -18.00 1.86
N THR A 403 -19.49 -18.78 1.53
CA THR A 403 -18.60 -19.43 2.50
C THR A 403 -17.14 -19.08 2.21
N VAL A 404 -16.39 -18.75 3.26
CA VAL A 404 -14.97 -18.38 3.16
C VAL A 404 -14.12 -19.26 4.05
N LEU A 405 -12.98 -19.72 3.52
CA LEU A 405 -11.97 -20.45 4.30
C LEU A 405 -10.69 -19.63 4.37
N ILE A 406 -10.34 -19.13 5.55
CA ILE A 406 -9.13 -18.35 5.81
C ILE A 406 -8.08 -19.27 6.44
N GLY A 407 -6.85 -19.30 5.90
CA GLY A 407 -5.81 -20.13 6.52
C GLY A 407 -4.46 -20.11 5.80
N ASN A 408 -3.66 -21.11 6.14
CA ASN A 408 -2.32 -21.33 5.63
C ASN A 408 -2.29 -22.39 4.50
N SER A 409 -1.17 -23.11 4.33
CA SER A 409 -0.99 -24.15 3.32
C SER A 409 -2.02 -25.30 3.39
N ILE A 410 -2.57 -25.59 4.56
CA ILE A 410 -3.56 -26.65 4.76
C ILE A 410 -4.84 -26.29 3.99
N ILE A 411 -5.32 -25.07 4.12
CA ILE A 411 -6.46 -24.56 3.37
C ILE A 411 -6.09 -24.34 1.90
N HIS A 412 -4.92 -23.73 1.61
CA HIS A 412 -4.45 -23.44 0.25
C HIS A 412 -4.51 -24.67 -0.66
N TYR A 413 -3.91 -25.78 -0.20
CA TYR A 413 -3.79 -27.01 -1.00
C TYR A 413 -4.98 -27.97 -0.86
N TRP A 414 -6.04 -27.58 -0.17
CA TRP A 414 -7.23 -28.45 -0.06
C TRP A 414 -7.92 -28.57 -1.42
N ALA A 415 -8.59 -27.56 -1.88
CA ALA A 415 -9.15 -27.36 -3.23
C ALA A 415 -9.90 -26.01 -3.30
N GLY A 416 -10.63 -25.76 -4.39
CA GLY A 416 -11.43 -24.54 -4.57
C GLY A 416 -10.63 -23.37 -5.13
N GLU A 417 -11.37 -22.33 -5.53
CA GLU A 417 -10.78 -21.14 -6.17
C GLU A 417 -10.31 -20.08 -5.17
N PRO A 418 -9.18 -19.40 -5.46
CA PRO A 418 -8.25 -19.62 -6.58
C PRO A 418 -7.60 -20.98 -6.54
N LEU A 419 -7.44 -21.60 -7.70
CA LEU A 419 -6.87 -22.94 -7.78
C LEU A 419 -5.39 -22.94 -7.39
N ALA A 420 -4.99 -23.93 -6.59
CA ALA A 420 -3.58 -24.22 -6.36
C ALA A 420 -3.09 -25.26 -7.37
N ASP A 421 -1.78 -25.22 -7.67
CA ASP A 421 -1.12 -26.21 -8.56
C ASP A 421 -1.35 -27.65 -8.09
N LYS A 422 -1.49 -27.84 -6.78
CA LYS A 422 -1.75 -29.13 -6.14
C LYS A 422 -3.03 -29.04 -5.31
N GLN A 423 -4.00 -29.90 -5.61
CA GLN A 423 -5.25 -30.03 -4.84
C GLN A 423 -5.27 -31.38 -4.13
N ARG A 424 -5.02 -31.40 -2.83
CA ARG A 424 -4.86 -32.63 -2.06
C ARG A 424 -6.17 -33.22 -1.57
N GLY A 425 -7.25 -32.45 -1.56
CA GLY A 425 -8.54 -32.87 -1.01
C GLY A 425 -9.74 -32.59 -1.90
N LYS A 426 -9.56 -32.54 -3.23
CA LYS A 426 -10.61 -32.15 -4.18
C LYS A 426 -11.90 -32.99 -4.02
N ARG A 427 -11.80 -34.30 -3.85
CA ARG A 427 -12.98 -35.17 -3.66
C ARG A 427 -13.79 -34.83 -2.39
N ALA A 428 -13.09 -34.48 -1.30
CA ALA A 428 -13.74 -34.06 -0.06
C ALA A 428 -14.37 -32.69 -0.23
N TRP A 429 -13.66 -31.77 -0.89
CA TRP A 429 -14.15 -30.44 -1.22
C TRP A 429 -15.43 -30.47 -2.04
N ASP A 430 -15.43 -31.19 -3.15
CA ASP A 430 -16.57 -31.30 -4.06
C ASP A 430 -17.80 -31.90 -3.33
N ARG A 431 -17.59 -32.86 -2.40
CA ARG A 431 -18.67 -33.45 -1.61
C ARG A 431 -19.23 -32.50 -0.53
N LEU A 432 -18.35 -31.71 0.14
CA LEU A 432 -18.73 -30.84 1.26
C LEU A 432 -19.39 -29.56 0.78
N PHE A 433 -18.93 -29.05 -0.35
CA PHE A 433 -19.29 -27.71 -0.84
C PHE A 433 -20.07 -27.73 -2.16
N ALA A 434 -20.61 -28.88 -2.54
CA ALA A 434 -21.43 -29.01 -3.76
C ALA A 434 -22.56 -27.96 -3.78
N GLY A 435 -22.64 -27.14 -4.83
CA GLY A 435 -23.66 -26.12 -5.01
C GLY A 435 -23.51 -24.86 -4.17
N ARG A 436 -22.44 -24.73 -3.39
CA ARG A 436 -22.11 -23.52 -2.60
C ARG A 436 -21.05 -22.67 -3.27
N LYS A 437 -21.15 -21.36 -3.10
CA LYS A 437 -20.11 -20.39 -3.52
C LYS A 437 -19.06 -20.27 -2.41
N VAL A 438 -17.97 -21.02 -2.55
CA VAL A 438 -16.91 -21.10 -1.54
C VAL A 438 -15.64 -20.45 -2.06
N ARG A 439 -15.02 -19.59 -1.23
CA ARG A 439 -13.71 -18.99 -1.53
C ARG A 439 -12.62 -19.60 -0.66
N ASN A 440 -11.59 -20.14 -1.31
CA ASN A 440 -10.39 -20.61 -0.64
C ASN A 440 -9.40 -19.45 -0.45
N MET A 441 -9.41 -18.82 0.74
CA MET A 441 -8.44 -17.81 1.17
C MET A 441 -7.33 -18.46 2.01
N GLY A 442 -6.89 -19.65 1.65
CA GLY A 442 -5.69 -20.27 2.20
C GLY A 442 -4.46 -19.82 1.42
N PHE A 443 -3.38 -19.51 2.14
CA PHE A 443 -2.10 -19.09 1.56
C PHE A 443 -0.96 -19.88 2.20
N GLY A 444 -0.14 -20.53 1.36
CA GLY A 444 1.00 -21.30 1.83
C GLY A 444 1.94 -20.48 2.69
N TRP A 445 2.36 -21.04 3.82
CA TRP A 445 3.27 -20.42 4.78
C TRP A 445 2.74 -19.18 5.51
N ASP A 446 1.48 -18.79 5.33
CA ASP A 446 0.92 -17.65 6.05
C ASP A 446 1.01 -17.85 7.56
N LYS A 447 1.42 -16.77 8.21
CA LYS A 447 1.36 -16.52 9.64
C LYS A 447 0.14 -15.65 9.96
N ILE A 448 -0.14 -15.47 11.24
CA ILE A 448 -1.25 -14.65 11.75
C ILE A 448 -1.22 -13.25 11.15
N GLU A 449 -0.06 -12.61 11.17
CA GLU A 449 0.16 -11.26 10.64
C GLU A 449 -0.06 -11.14 9.13
N ASN A 450 0.17 -12.20 8.36
CA ASN A 450 -0.09 -12.22 6.92
C ASN A 450 -1.59 -12.34 6.63
N ALA A 451 -2.30 -13.17 7.38
CA ALA A 451 -3.76 -13.27 7.28
C ALA A 451 -4.44 -11.94 7.63
N LEU A 452 -3.96 -11.24 8.69
CA LEU A 452 -4.43 -9.91 9.06
C LEU A 452 -4.25 -8.91 7.92
N TRP A 453 -3.07 -8.91 7.28
CA TRP A 453 -2.80 -8.05 6.12
C TRP A 453 -3.84 -8.25 5.01
N ARG A 454 -4.12 -9.49 4.63
CA ARG A 454 -5.08 -9.80 3.55
C ARG A 454 -6.51 -9.37 3.89
N ILE A 455 -6.91 -9.52 5.16
CA ILE A 455 -8.21 -9.06 5.64
C ILE A 455 -8.32 -7.54 5.51
N TYR A 456 -7.31 -6.78 5.91
CA TYR A 456 -7.28 -5.33 5.80
C TYR A 456 -7.16 -4.83 4.36
N HIS A 457 -6.62 -5.65 3.45
CA HIS A 457 -6.46 -5.33 2.04
C HIS A 457 -7.59 -5.87 1.15
N GLY A 458 -8.78 -6.06 1.71
CA GLY A 458 -10.01 -6.18 0.95
C GLY A 458 -10.53 -7.60 0.71
N GLU A 459 -9.87 -8.66 1.20
CA GLU A 459 -10.35 -10.03 0.96
C GLU A 459 -11.74 -10.30 1.58
N LEU A 460 -12.13 -9.54 2.61
CA LEU A 460 -13.46 -9.66 3.24
C LEU A 460 -14.39 -8.48 2.94
N ASP A 461 -14.07 -7.63 1.97
CA ASP A 461 -14.82 -6.43 1.66
C ASP A 461 -15.75 -6.62 0.44
N GLY A 462 -16.87 -5.89 0.41
CA GLY A 462 -17.73 -5.78 -0.76
C GLY A 462 -18.76 -6.90 -0.96
N TYR A 463 -18.86 -7.86 -0.04
CA TYR A 463 -19.86 -8.94 -0.03
C TYR A 463 -20.28 -9.29 1.40
N LYS A 464 -21.24 -10.18 1.54
CA LYS A 464 -21.67 -10.73 2.84
C LYS A 464 -21.53 -12.26 2.81
N ALA A 465 -20.65 -12.80 3.64
CA ALA A 465 -20.54 -14.22 3.87
C ALA A 465 -21.59 -14.72 4.88
N GLU A 466 -22.01 -15.96 4.75
CA GLU A 466 -22.82 -16.67 5.74
C GLU A 466 -21.93 -17.36 6.78
N ASP A 467 -20.93 -18.09 6.32
CA ASP A 467 -19.99 -18.85 7.14
C ASP A 467 -18.54 -18.49 6.82
N ILE A 468 -17.73 -18.29 7.85
CA ILE A 468 -16.28 -18.12 7.73
C ILE A 468 -15.57 -19.14 8.62
N PHE A 469 -14.71 -19.95 8.02
CA PHE A 469 -13.85 -20.91 8.70
C PHE A 469 -12.42 -20.39 8.72
N MET A 470 -11.84 -20.23 9.89
CA MET A 470 -10.47 -19.70 10.07
C MET A 470 -9.57 -20.74 10.74
N SER A 471 -8.45 -21.11 10.08
CA SER A 471 -7.43 -22.02 10.59
C SER A 471 -6.04 -21.44 10.35
N ILE A 472 -5.45 -20.78 11.36
CA ILE A 472 -4.17 -20.07 11.27
C ILE A 472 -3.37 -20.27 12.55
N GLY A 473 -2.06 -19.97 12.56
CA GLY A 473 -1.18 -19.97 13.73
C GLY A 473 -0.10 -21.07 13.72
N THR A 474 -0.25 -22.16 12.98
CA THR A 474 0.77 -23.23 12.96
C THR A 474 2.15 -22.76 12.51
N ASN A 475 2.25 -21.78 11.61
CA ASN A 475 3.51 -21.23 11.13
C ASN A 475 4.14 -20.23 12.13
N ASN A 476 3.37 -19.78 13.13
CA ASN A 476 3.86 -18.94 14.22
C ASN A 476 4.56 -19.73 15.32
N LEU A 477 4.37 -21.06 15.42
CA LEU A 477 4.97 -21.90 16.46
C LEU A 477 6.50 -21.78 16.58
N GLN A 478 7.19 -21.43 15.47
CA GLN A 478 8.65 -21.26 15.45
C GLN A 478 9.12 -19.87 15.92
N PHE A 479 8.22 -18.87 15.97
CA PHE A 479 8.58 -17.47 16.11
C PHE A 479 7.94 -16.80 17.33
N ASN A 480 6.82 -17.35 17.83
CA ASN A 480 6.00 -16.73 18.85
C ASN A 480 5.83 -17.63 20.06
N THR A 481 5.61 -17.03 21.22
CA THR A 481 5.17 -17.71 22.43
C THR A 481 3.71 -18.20 22.30
N ASP A 482 3.30 -19.12 23.15
CA ASP A 482 1.93 -19.66 23.13
C ASP A 482 0.90 -18.55 23.34
N ARG A 483 1.16 -17.64 24.30
CA ARG A 483 0.27 -16.51 24.58
C ARG A 483 0.14 -15.56 23.38
N GLU A 484 1.25 -15.24 22.71
CA GLU A 484 1.25 -14.40 21.52
C GLU A 484 0.43 -15.03 20.38
N ILE A 485 0.48 -16.36 20.23
CA ILE A 485 -0.30 -17.07 19.22
C ILE A 485 -1.79 -16.98 19.53
N VAL A 486 -2.20 -17.20 20.79
CA VAL A 486 -3.59 -17.08 21.22
C VAL A 486 -4.10 -15.65 20.98
N GLU A 487 -3.39 -14.65 21.50
CA GLU A 487 -3.74 -13.23 21.33
C GLU A 487 -3.85 -12.85 19.85
N GLY A 488 -2.92 -13.34 19.03
CA GLY A 488 -2.91 -13.08 17.60
C GLY A 488 -4.10 -13.68 16.86
N ILE A 489 -4.49 -14.91 17.16
CA ILE A 489 -5.67 -15.57 16.57
C ILE A 489 -6.95 -14.83 16.98
N LEU A 490 -7.06 -14.42 18.25
CA LEU A 490 -8.20 -13.62 18.73
C LEU A 490 -8.29 -12.27 18.05
N PHE A 491 -7.13 -11.62 17.80
CA PHE A 491 -7.06 -10.36 17.10
C PHE A 491 -7.53 -10.48 15.64
N VAL A 492 -7.12 -11.53 14.93
CA VAL A 492 -7.61 -11.81 13.59
C VAL A 492 -9.11 -12.12 13.59
N ALA A 493 -9.59 -12.89 14.58
CA ALA A 493 -11.02 -13.18 14.72
C ALA A 493 -11.84 -11.89 14.92
N LYS A 494 -11.34 -10.93 15.71
CA LYS A 494 -11.94 -9.59 15.85
C LYS A 494 -12.01 -8.86 14.50
N ALA A 495 -10.90 -8.81 13.76
CA ALA A 495 -10.84 -8.17 12.46
C ALA A 495 -11.81 -8.79 11.43
N VAL A 496 -11.95 -10.12 11.42
CA VAL A 496 -12.93 -10.84 10.60
C VAL A 496 -14.35 -10.39 10.95
N ARG A 497 -14.71 -10.33 12.25
CA ARG A 497 -16.05 -9.92 12.68
C ARG A 497 -16.37 -8.45 12.35
N GLU A 498 -15.38 -7.58 12.41
CA GLU A 498 -15.55 -6.16 12.01
C GLU A 498 -15.86 -6.01 10.52
N ARG A 499 -15.30 -6.86 9.67
CA ARG A 499 -15.55 -6.86 8.22
C ARG A 499 -16.83 -7.61 7.85
N GLN A 500 -17.15 -8.69 8.57
CA GLN A 500 -18.26 -9.59 8.29
C GLN A 500 -19.11 -9.83 9.55
N PRO A 501 -19.79 -8.78 10.07
CA PRO A 501 -20.48 -8.83 11.38
C PRO A 501 -21.66 -9.80 11.41
N SER A 502 -22.26 -10.12 10.25
CA SER A 502 -23.38 -11.06 10.12
C SER A 502 -22.96 -12.52 9.89
N ALA A 503 -21.68 -12.76 9.54
CA ALA A 503 -21.20 -14.10 9.27
C ALA A 503 -21.03 -14.93 10.54
N LYS A 504 -21.30 -16.22 10.47
CA LYS A 504 -20.95 -17.16 11.54
C LYS A 504 -19.46 -17.50 11.44
N LEU A 505 -18.68 -17.06 12.42
CA LEU A 505 -17.25 -17.33 12.47
C LEU A 505 -16.95 -18.62 13.20
N HIS A 506 -16.27 -19.55 12.52
CA HIS A 506 -15.76 -20.80 13.05
C HIS A 506 -14.23 -20.73 13.14
N VAL A 507 -13.69 -20.76 14.35
CA VAL A 507 -12.24 -20.78 14.60
C VAL A 507 -11.79 -22.22 14.84
N ILE A 508 -11.06 -22.78 13.89
CA ILE A 508 -10.52 -24.13 13.99
C ILE A 508 -9.22 -24.08 14.77
N GLY A 509 -9.11 -24.86 15.83
CA GLY A 509 -7.89 -25.01 16.59
C GLY A 509 -6.69 -25.39 15.72
N ILE A 510 -5.48 -25.04 16.13
CA ILE A 510 -4.26 -25.44 15.41
C ILE A 510 -4.22 -26.97 15.36
N LEU A 511 -4.07 -27.50 14.13
CA LEU A 511 -4.02 -28.95 13.96
C LEU A 511 -2.75 -29.53 14.60
N PRO A 512 -2.82 -30.75 15.17
CA PRO A 512 -1.67 -31.42 15.78
C PRO A 512 -0.49 -31.49 14.80
N ARG A 513 0.73 -31.29 15.32
CA ARG A 513 1.97 -31.35 14.56
C ARG A 513 2.98 -32.21 15.31
N ARG A 514 3.66 -33.09 14.58
CA ARG A 514 4.64 -34.03 15.16
C ARG A 514 5.66 -33.34 16.04
N GLY A 515 5.80 -33.78 17.28
CA GLY A 515 6.70 -33.24 18.28
C GLY A 515 6.27 -31.90 18.88
N GLN A 516 5.06 -31.42 18.56
CA GLN A 516 4.46 -30.20 19.11
C GLN A 516 3.06 -30.46 19.70
N GLU A 517 2.64 -31.70 19.80
CA GLU A 517 1.26 -32.09 20.14
C GLU A 517 0.83 -31.49 21.48
N GLN A 518 1.66 -31.61 22.53
CA GLN A 518 1.36 -31.08 23.87
C GLN A 518 1.26 -29.54 23.85
N ARG A 519 2.20 -28.88 23.19
CA ARG A 519 2.19 -27.44 23.06
C ARG A 519 0.95 -26.92 22.34
N ILE A 520 0.60 -27.57 21.23
CA ILE A 520 -0.58 -27.23 20.45
C ILE A 520 -1.87 -27.47 21.26
N SER A 521 -1.95 -28.58 21.99
CA SER A 521 -3.06 -28.85 22.88
C SER A 521 -3.24 -27.75 23.94
N HIS A 522 -2.14 -27.27 24.52
CA HIS A 522 -2.16 -26.16 25.48
C HIS A 522 -2.67 -24.86 24.83
N ILE A 523 -2.11 -24.46 23.68
CA ILE A 523 -2.55 -23.28 22.92
C ILE A 523 -4.04 -23.37 22.58
N ASN A 524 -4.50 -24.51 22.08
CA ASN A 524 -5.89 -24.73 21.72
C ASN A 524 -6.84 -24.64 22.91
N SER A 525 -6.43 -25.16 24.07
CA SER A 525 -7.20 -25.05 25.33
C SER A 525 -7.37 -23.60 25.77
N GLU A 526 -6.31 -22.80 25.72
CA GLU A 526 -6.38 -21.37 26.05
C GLU A 526 -7.22 -20.61 25.01
N LEU A 527 -7.03 -20.88 23.72
CA LEU A 527 -7.80 -20.27 22.65
C LEU A 527 -9.30 -20.57 22.81
N GLN A 528 -9.68 -21.80 23.11
CA GLN A 528 -11.08 -22.19 23.34
C GLN A 528 -11.71 -21.38 24.48
N LYS A 529 -11.01 -21.23 25.60
CA LYS A 529 -11.49 -20.45 26.75
C LYS A 529 -11.72 -18.96 26.39
N GLU A 530 -10.76 -18.36 25.70
CA GLU A 530 -10.80 -16.94 25.34
C GLU A 530 -11.88 -16.64 24.28
N LEU A 531 -12.18 -17.61 23.39
CA LEU A 531 -13.21 -17.45 22.36
C LEU A 531 -14.65 -17.47 22.92
N LEU A 532 -14.90 -18.02 24.11
CA LEU A 532 -16.25 -18.15 24.67
C LEU A 532 -17.06 -16.85 24.69
N ASN A 533 -16.39 -15.70 24.88
CA ASN A 533 -17.04 -14.39 24.98
C ASN A 533 -17.01 -13.58 23.68
N THR A 534 -16.49 -14.16 22.60
CA THR A 534 -16.33 -13.44 21.31
C THR A 534 -17.49 -13.67 20.35
N GLY A 535 -18.37 -14.65 20.62
CA GLY A 535 -19.43 -15.09 19.74
C GLY A 535 -18.91 -15.88 18.51
N ALA A 536 -17.63 -16.25 18.47
CA ALA A 536 -17.09 -17.21 17.50
C ALA A 536 -17.28 -18.66 17.99
N VAL A 537 -17.44 -19.57 17.06
CA VAL A 537 -17.56 -21.00 17.37
C VAL A 537 -16.17 -21.63 17.31
N TYR A 538 -15.71 -22.18 18.43
CA TYR A 538 -14.47 -22.97 18.42
C TYR A 538 -14.72 -24.37 17.83
N VAL A 539 -13.85 -24.83 16.94
CA VAL A 539 -13.92 -26.16 16.32
C VAL A 539 -12.64 -26.92 16.63
N ASP A 540 -12.77 -28.01 17.39
CA ASP A 540 -11.66 -28.90 17.70
C ASP A 540 -11.63 -30.09 16.73
N LEU A 541 -10.59 -30.16 15.91
CA LEU A 541 -10.34 -31.28 15.01
C LEU A 541 -9.24 -32.23 15.53
N ALA A 542 -8.56 -31.89 16.63
CA ALA A 542 -7.47 -32.70 17.18
C ALA A 542 -7.89 -34.15 17.53
N PRO A 543 -9.08 -34.41 18.14
CA PRO A 543 -9.52 -35.76 18.47
C PRO A 543 -9.61 -36.71 17.26
N PHE A 544 -9.80 -36.18 16.06
CA PHE A 544 -9.87 -36.96 14.82
C PHE A 544 -8.50 -37.20 14.17
N LEU A 545 -7.44 -36.61 14.70
CA LEU A 545 -6.12 -36.62 14.08
C LEU A 545 -5.03 -37.23 14.97
N VAL A 546 -5.36 -37.53 16.23
CA VAL A 546 -4.43 -38.12 17.18
C VAL A 546 -4.93 -39.51 17.65
N LYS A 547 -4.01 -40.36 18.05
CA LYS A 547 -4.27 -41.64 18.72
C LYS A 547 -4.64 -41.42 20.21
N GLU A 548 -5.03 -42.49 20.90
CA GLU A 548 -5.35 -42.45 22.33
C GLU A 548 -4.20 -41.94 23.21
N ASP A 549 -2.95 -42.12 22.76
CA ASP A 549 -1.76 -41.61 23.45
C ASP A 549 -1.51 -40.10 23.20
N GLY A 550 -2.38 -39.40 22.47
CA GLY A 550 -2.29 -37.98 22.14
C GLY A 550 -1.30 -37.64 21.04
N ARG A 551 -0.66 -38.64 20.40
CA ARG A 551 0.26 -38.44 19.28
C ARG A 551 -0.49 -38.48 17.96
N ILE A 552 0.04 -37.74 16.97
CA ILE A 552 -0.49 -37.77 15.61
C ILE A 552 -0.63 -39.22 15.10
N ASP A 553 -1.77 -39.52 14.48
CA ASP A 553 -1.93 -40.75 13.74
C ASP A 553 -1.28 -40.63 12.34
N PRO A 554 -0.12 -41.28 12.12
CA PRO A 554 0.58 -41.17 10.84
C PRO A 554 -0.20 -41.68 9.64
N SER A 555 -1.20 -42.54 9.86
CA SER A 555 -2.02 -43.09 8.77
C SER A 555 -2.94 -42.08 8.10
N LEU A 556 -3.21 -40.96 8.80
CA LEU A 556 -4.05 -39.86 8.31
C LEU A 556 -3.29 -38.78 7.53
N PHE A 557 -1.97 -38.84 7.52
CA PHE A 557 -1.12 -37.82 6.90
C PHE A 557 -0.29 -38.43 5.76
N SER A 558 -0.37 -37.85 4.57
CA SER A 558 0.59 -38.15 3.51
C SER A 558 1.98 -37.64 3.93
N ALA A 559 3.04 -38.39 3.64
CA ALA A 559 4.42 -38.12 4.05
C ALA A 559 4.78 -36.64 3.95
N GLY A 560 5.24 -36.05 5.07
CA GLY A 560 5.82 -34.72 5.14
C GLY A 560 5.16 -33.70 6.09
N LEU A 561 4.21 -34.11 6.93
CA LEU A 561 3.69 -33.25 8.01
C LEU A 561 4.16 -33.70 9.39
#